data_5b2731c2a64b156c555aec78d7902391
#
_entry.id   5b2731c2a64b156c555aec78d7902391
#
_cell.length_a   1.000
_cell.length_b   1.000
_cell.length_c   1.000
_cell.angle_alpha   90.00
_cell.angle_beta   90.00
_cell.angle_gamma   90.00
#
_symmetry.space_group_name_H-M   'P 1'
#
loop_
_entity.id
_entity.type
_entity.pdbx_description
1 polymer ?
#
loop_
_entity_poly.entity_id
_entity_poly.type
_entity_poly.pdbx_seq_one_letter_code
_entity_poly.pdbx_strand_id
1 'polypeptide(L)'
;MSKVGIVAYGTIPFSKEDHKIETILHKSANNLFQKNSSIDKKEIDAVLVSTNNNSKYLSPILSEMAGIQPKIAHSIESLCNSGTNSIVSAFSYISSGLADMVLVSGAERYDSPGQILEWDNSRGEFKHPIFWASIFSKSYKQEYKISDEELAIVSVKNHKQAKENPNALSKKTYTVEDVMNSQKLTDDLKLLNCSRPCTGSASILLASEEIIKKYTDSPIWITGIGQKTTSAGFTKNVSLSSMESTKIAGKSALKMANHNISEIDVAEVHDAFSVCEPMILESLGFTKPGEGMDMIKKLNETNNFMINPRGGLIGSGHPLGATGISQTIEIAQQLQNTAENRQTDNPKTGLVHNMSAAATSSTVLVLEK
;
A
#
# COMPACT_ATOMS: atom_id res chain seq x y z
N MET A 1 -23.93 -1.49 -11.51
CA MET A 1 -23.28 -0.81 -10.38
C MET A 1 -22.74 0.51 -10.89
N SER A 2 -22.86 1.60 -10.12
CA SER A 2 -22.23 2.86 -10.49
C SER A 2 -20.72 2.68 -10.52
N LYS A 3 -20.04 3.26 -11.53
CA LYS A 3 -18.58 3.30 -11.53
C LYS A 3 -18.10 4.17 -10.37
N VAL A 4 -16.97 3.81 -9.79
CA VAL A 4 -16.35 4.56 -8.70
C VAL A 4 -14.96 5.00 -9.13
N GLY A 5 -14.69 6.28 -9.00
CA GLY A 5 -13.40 6.85 -9.41
C GLY A 5 -12.78 7.78 -8.38
N ILE A 6 -11.53 8.11 -8.61
CA ILE A 6 -10.72 9.00 -7.78
C ILE A 6 -10.92 10.43 -8.28
N VAL A 7 -11.41 11.30 -7.40
CA VAL A 7 -11.59 12.74 -7.67
C VAL A 7 -10.32 13.53 -7.36
N ALA A 8 -9.75 13.28 -6.18
CA ALA A 8 -8.62 14.05 -5.66
C ALA A 8 -7.85 13.26 -4.61
N TYR A 9 -6.63 13.71 -4.33
CA TYR A 9 -5.79 13.13 -3.29
C TYR A 9 -4.83 14.15 -2.69
N GLY A 10 -4.38 13.84 -1.46
CA GLY A 10 -3.40 14.64 -0.74
C GLY A 10 -2.53 13.78 0.16
N THR A 11 -1.27 14.15 0.29
CA THR A 11 -0.27 13.45 1.11
C THR A 11 0.56 14.44 1.90
N ILE A 12 1.20 13.96 2.95
CA ILE A 12 2.29 14.67 3.63
C ILE A 12 3.57 13.86 3.51
N PRO A 13 4.75 14.49 3.52
CA PRO A 13 6.02 13.78 3.56
C PRO A 13 6.10 12.86 4.79
N PHE A 14 6.62 11.65 4.60
CA PHE A 14 6.83 10.70 5.68
C PHE A 14 8.03 11.11 6.51
N SER A 15 7.92 11.01 7.83
CA SER A 15 8.93 11.47 8.77
C SER A 15 9.05 10.55 10.00
N LYS A 16 9.98 10.88 10.89
CA LYS A 16 10.07 10.33 12.26
C LYS A 16 9.66 11.34 13.32
N GLU A 17 9.06 12.45 12.90
CA GLU A 17 8.61 13.48 13.81
C GLU A 17 7.40 13.02 14.62
N ASP A 18 7.37 13.44 15.85
CA ASP A 18 6.25 13.18 16.75
C ASP A 18 5.15 14.24 16.52
N HIS A 19 4.05 13.79 15.92
CA HIS A 19 2.87 14.60 15.69
C HIS A 19 1.63 13.90 16.24
N LYS A 20 0.66 14.67 16.68
CA LYS A 20 -0.68 14.12 17.01
C LYS A 20 -1.31 13.54 15.75
N ILE A 21 -1.94 12.38 15.88
CA ILE A 21 -2.49 11.65 14.72
C ILE A 21 -3.60 12.45 14.04
N GLU A 22 -4.42 13.18 14.81
CA GLU A 22 -5.48 14.05 14.28
C GLU A 22 -4.90 15.16 13.39
N THR A 23 -3.75 15.71 13.81
CA THR A 23 -3.07 16.78 13.07
C THR A 23 -2.55 16.29 11.74
N ILE A 24 -1.94 15.10 11.68
CA ILE A 24 -1.41 14.58 10.43
C ILE A 24 -2.53 14.12 9.47
N LEU A 25 -3.63 13.56 9.99
CA LEU A 25 -4.85 13.28 9.22
C LEU A 25 -5.39 14.56 8.58
N HIS A 26 -5.58 15.60 9.39
CA HIS A 26 -6.07 16.89 8.87
C HIS A 26 -5.12 17.50 7.83
N LYS A 27 -3.79 17.43 8.05
CA LYS A 27 -2.80 17.97 7.09
C LYS A 27 -2.94 17.32 5.71
N SER A 28 -3.09 15.98 5.60
CA SER A 28 -3.24 15.31 4.30
C SER A 28 -4.60 15.61 3.64
N ALA A 29 -5.69 15.65 4.41
CA ALA A 29 -7.00 16.05 3.92
C ALA A 29 -7.00 17.52 3.45
N ASN A 30 -6.40 18.43 4.23
CA ASN A 30 -6.28 19.83 3.85
C ASN A 30 -5.43 20.02 2.57
N ASN A 31 -4.33 19.25 2.42
CA ASN A 31 -3.53 19.26 1.19
C ASN A 31 -4.36 18.84 -0.03
N LEU A 32 -5.26 17.84 0.13
CA LEU A 32 -6.21 17.44 -0.91
C LEU A 32 -7.12 18.61 -1.32
N PHE A 33 -7.76 19.27 -0.35
CA PHE A 33 -8.70 20.37 -0.62
C PHE A 33 -8.01 21.65 -1.14
N GLN A 34 -6.81 21.97 -0.66
CA GLN A 34 -6.05 23.14 -1.16
C GLN A 34 -5.68 22.98 -2.62
N LYS A 35 -5.32 21.77 -3.07
CA LYS A 35 -5.02 21.48 -4.47
C LYS A 35 -6.25 21.42 -5.36
N ASN A 36 -7.44 21.23 -4.77
CA ASN A 36 -8.71 21.03 -5.48
C ASN A 36 -9.79 21.90 -4.83
N SER A 37 -9.62 23.21 -4.89
CA SER A 37 -10.49 24.20 -4.22
C SER A 37 -11.92 24.25 -4.74
N SER A 38 -12.20 23.67 -5.89
CA SER A 38 -13.54 23.55 -6.47
C SER A 38 -14.42 22.50 -5.80
N ILE A 39 -13.84 21.62 -4.97
CA ILE A 39 -14.59 20.55 -4.31
C ILE A 39 -15.50 21.16 -3.23
N ASP A 40 -16.81 20.94 -3.36
CA ASP A 40 -17.77 21.32 -2.32
C ASP A 40 -17.78 20.24 -1.22
N LYS A 41 -17.27 20.61 -0.04
CA LYS A 41 -17.23 19.72 1.13
C LYS A 41 -18.61 19.28 1.62
N LYS A 42 -19.68 19.98 1.24
CA LYS A 42 -21.06 19.59 1.57
C LYS A 42 -21.55 18.38 0.78
N GLU A 43 -20.91 18.06 -0.35
CA GLU A 43 -21.21 16.86 -1.14
C GLU A 43 -20.53 15.59 -0.58
N ILE A 44 -19.69 15.70 0.47
CA ILE A 44 -19.02 14.55 1.09
C ILE A 44 -19.97 13.86 2.06
N ASP A 45 -20.47 12.69 1.65
CA ASP A 45 -21.43 11.90 2.43
C ASP A 45 -20.79 11.05 3.52
N ALA A 46 -19.54 10.63 3.31
CA ALA A 46 -18.85 9.77 4.26
C ALA A 46 -17.39 10.15 4.45
N VAL A 47 -16.89 9.97 5.68
CA VAL A 47 -15.48 10.09 6.04
C VAL A 47 -15.04 8.81 6.70
N LEU A 48 -14.02 8.14 6.12
CA LEU A 48 -13.43 6.91 6.64
C LEU A 48 -11.99 7.17 7.03
N VAL A 49 -11.60 6.71 8.22
CA VAL A 49 -10.23 6.82 8.71
C VAL A 49 -9.61 5.45 8.90
N SER A 50 -8.39 5.26 8.40
CA SER A 50 -7.58 4.05 8.62
C SER A 50 -6.35 4.34 9.47
N THR A 51 -6.19 3.56 10.54
CA THR A 51 -5.04 3.64 11.44
C THR A 51 -4.93 2.39 12.31
N ASN A 52 -3.73 2.09 12.78
CA ASN A 52 -3.47 1.10 13.83
C ASN A 52 -3.13 1.76 15.18
N ASN A 53 -3.23 3.08 15.25
CA ASN A 53 -3.05 3.83 16.48
C ASN A 53 -4.23 3.58 17.43
N ASN A 54 -3.98 3.61 18.72
CA ASN A 54 -5.00 3.40 19.76
C ASN A 54 -5.97 4.60 19.93
N SER A 55 -5.77 5.70 19.20
CA SER A 55 -6.68 6.85 19.23
C SER A 55 -8.04 6.48 18.67
N LYS A 56 -9.07 6.89 19.40
CA LYS A 56 -10.46 6.57 19.04
C LYS A 56 -11.16 7.80 18.45
N TYR A 57 -12.27 7.55 17.77
CA TYR A 57 -13.17 8.60 17.26
C TYR A 57 -12.54 9.52 16.21
N LEU A 58 -11.48 9.08 15.55
CA LEU A 58 -10.69 9.89 14.63
C LEU A 58 -11.46 10.37 13.39
N SER A 59 -12.43 9.60 12.92
CA SER A 59 -13.20 9.99 11.72
C SER A 59 -14.14 11.18 11.98
N PRO A 60 -14.94 11.22 13.05
CA PRO A 60 -15.68 12.43 13.45
C PRO A 60 -14.78 13.63 13.75
N ILE A 61 -13.63 13.42 14.41
CA ILE A 61 -12.65 14.48 14.70
C ILE A 61 -12.11 15.08 13.38
N LEU A 62 -11.70 14.22 12.43
CA LEU A 62 -11.26 14.67 11.11
C LEU A 62 -12.35 15.44 10.37
N SER A 63 -13.61 14.96 10.43
CA SER A 63 -14.75 15.62 9.81
C SER A 63 -14.93 17.04 10.33
N GLU A 64 -14.90 17.22 11.64
CA GLU A 64 -14.98 18.53 12.27
C GLU A 64 -13.81 19.43 11.87
N MET A 65 -12.56 18.95 11.98
CA MET A 65 -11.36 19.70 11.61
C MET A 65 -11.34 20.11 10.13
N ALA A 66 -11.87 19.27 9.25
CA ALA A 66 -11.95 19.53 7.80
C ALA A 66 -13.16 20.37 7.40
N GLY A 67 -14.10 20.65 8.32
CA GLY A 67 -15.37 21.36 8.04
C GLY A 67 -16.33 20.55 7.18
N ILE A 68 -16.41 19.23 7.42
CA ILE A 68 -17.29 18.29 6.72
C ILE A 68 -18.38 17.82 7.69
N GLN A 69 -19.61 17.67 7.22
CA GLN A 69 -20.73 17.14 7.98
C GLN A 69 -21.27 15.86 7.29
N PRO A 70 -20.56 14.74 7.38
CA PRO A 70 -20.94 13.55 6.66
C PRO A 70 -22.11 12.81 7.31
N LYS A 71 -22.85 12.02 6.52
CA LYS A 71 -23.86 11.07 7.02
C LYS A 71 -23.22 9.86 7.73
N ILE A 72 -21.99 9.49 7.30
CA ILE A 72 -21.26 8.31 7.77
C ILE A 72 -19.86 8.73 8.19
N ALA A 73 -19.44 8.38 9.42
CA ALA A 73 -18.09 8.63 9.89
C ALA A 73 -17.62 7.51 10.83
N HIS A 74 -16.64 6.70 10.42
CA HIS A 74 -16.06 5.66 11.26
C HIS A 74 -14.64 5.28 10.84
N SER A 75 -13.94 4.55 11.70
CA SER A 75 -12.57 4.06 11.45
C SER A 75 -12.58 2.60 11.03
N ILE A 76 -11.57 2.23 10.25
CA ILE A 76 -11.32 0.86 9.76
C ILE A 76 -9.92 0.44 10.18
N GLU A 77 -9.82 -0.75 10.74
CA GLU A 77 -8.59 -1.37 11.18
C GLU A 77 -8.44 -2.76 10.55
N SER A 78 -7.28 -3.05 9.98
CA SER A 78 -6.85 -4.33 9.42
C SER A 78 -5.33 -4.37 9.33
N LEU A 79 -4.63 -3.85 10.33
CA LEU A 79 -3.18 -3.67 10.33
C LEU A 79 -2.71 -2.90 9.07
N CYS A 80 -1.67 -3.41 8.42
CA CYS A 80 -1.08 -2.81 7.23
C CYS A 80 -2.06 -2.66 6.06
N ASN A 81 -3.13 -3.48 6.02
CA ASN A 81 -4.14 -3.48 4.96
C ASN A 81 -5.30 -2.48 5.21
N SER A 82 -5.26 -1.72 6.32
CA SER A 82 -6.34 -0.80 6.72
C SER A 82 -6.66 0.23 5.65
N GLY A 83 -5.63 0.81 5.00
CA GLY A 83 -5.82 1.83 3.98
C GLY A 83 -6.57 1.33 2.75
N THR A 84 -6.18 0.18 2.20
CA THR A 84 -6.86 -0.43 1.05
C THR A 84 -8.26 -0.92 1.42
N ASN A 85 -8.46 -1.47 2.63
CA ASN A 85 -9.78 -1.87 3.09
C ASN A 85 -10.73 -0.68 3.27
N SER A 86 -10.20 0.50 3.63
CA SER A 86 -11.01 1.73 3.69
C SER A 86 -11.43 2.18 2.28
N ILE A 87 -10.57 2.03 1.28
CA ILE A 87 -10.91 2.29 -0.13
C ILE A 87 -12.00 1.30 -0.60
N VAL A 88 -11.90 0.01 -0.26
CA VAL A 88 -12.92 -0.99 -0.60
C VAL A 88 -14.25 -0.68 0.08
N SER A 89 -14.24 -0.22 1.34
CA SER A 89 -15.47 0.19 2.04
C SER A 89 -16.11 1.42 1.38
N ALA A 90 -15.30 2.41 1.01
CA ALA A 90 -15.77 3.59 0.28
C ALA A 90 -16.37 3.21 -1.08
N PHE A 91 -15.69 2.33 -1.84
CA PHE A 91 -16.23 1.76 -3.08
C PHE A 91 -17.58 1.09 -2.84
N SER A 92 -17.72 0.31 -1.77
CA SER A 92 -18.96 -0.39 -1.45
C SER A 92 -20.10 0.58 -1.11
N TYR A 93 -19.83 1.66 -0.37
CA TYR A 93 -20.84 2.68 -0.07
C TYR A 93 -21.32 3.41 -1.33
N ILE A 94 -20.39 3.76 -2.22
CA ILE A 94 -20.74 4.43 -3.47
C ILE A 94 -21.50 3.48 -4.40
N SER A 95 -21.01 2.26 -4.57
CA SER A 95 -21.64 1.28 -5.48
C SER A 95 -23.04 0.85 -5.03
N SER A 96 -23.32 0.91 -3.73
CA SER A 96 -24.64 0.59 -3.16
C SER A 96 -25.59 1.80 -3.10
N GLY A 97 -25.11 3.01 -3.41
CA GLY A 97 -25.90 4.24 -3.32
C GLY A 97 -26.09 4.78 -1.90
N LEU A 98 -25.34 4.28 -0.90
CA LEU A 98 -25.34 4.82 0.46
C LEU A 98 -24.61 6.16 0.56
N ALA A 99 -23.66 6.40 -0.34
CA ALA A 99 -22.92 7.65 -0.47
C ALA A 99 -22.60 7.90 -1.95
N ASP A 100 -22.48 9.16 -2.33
CA ASP A 100 -22.01 9.56 -3.66
C ASP A 100 -20.56 10.02 -3.65
N MET A 101 -20.10 10.57 -2.53
CA MET A 101 -18.72 11.04 -2.36
C MET A 101 -18.18 10.65 -0.98
N VAL A 102 -17.01 10.02 -0.94
CA VAL A 102 -16.38 9.50 0.28
C VAL A 102 -14.94 9.96 0.40
N LEU A 103 -14.61 10.62 1.51
CA LEU A 103 -13.24 10.92 1.90
C LEU A 103 -12.66 9.73 2.67
N VAL A 104 -11.56 9.18 2.19
CA VAL A 104 -10.77 8.17 2.89
C VAL A 104 -9.44 8.79 3.29
N SER A 105 -9.13 8.77 4.58
CA SER A 105 -7.86 9.27 5.13
C SER A 105 -7.19 8.23 5.99
N GLY A 106 -5.89 8.01 5.77
CA GLY A 106 -5.10 7.11 6.58
C GLY A 106 -3.92 7.81 7.21
N ALA A 107 -3.61 7.44 8.44
CA ALA A 107 -2.45 7.97 9.15
C ALA A 107 -1.83 6.94 10.08
N GLU A 108 -0.53 7.11 10.31
CA GLU A 108 0.18 6.36 11.32
C GLU A 108 1.28 7.21 11.94
N ARG A 109 1.62 6.90 13.18
CA ARG A 109 2.80 7.42 13.87
C ARG A 109 3.90 6.37 13.85
N TYR A 110 5.15 6.82 13.87
CA TYR A 110 6.32 5.92 13.87
C TYR A 110 6.36 4.96 15.08
N ASP A 111 5.69 5.30 16.17
CA ASP A 111 5.60 4.56 17.43
C ASP A 111 4.27 3.81 17.63
N SER A 112 3.46 3.69 16.59
CA SER A 112 2.18 2.97 16.67
C SER A 112 2.36 1.50 17.04
N PRO A 113 1.50 0.94 17.92
CA PRO A 113 1.66 -0.41 18.45
C PRO A 113 1.29 -1.53 17.46
N GLY A 114 0.71 -1.23 16.33
CA GLY A 114 0.17 -2.20 15.35
C GLY A 114 1.18 -3.12 14.68
N GLN A 115 2.43 -3.15 15.15
CA GLN A 115 3.49 -4.00 14.59
C GLN A 115 3.62 -5.35 15.29
N ILE A 116 3.04 -5.53 16.47
CA ILE A 116 3.18 -6.73 17.28
C ILE A 116 1.91 -7.59 17.15
N LEU A 117 2.09 -8.87 16.77
CA LEU A 117 0.99 -9.82 16.59
C LEU A 117 0.68 -10.51 17.92
N GLU A 118 0.12 -9.76 18.87
CA GLU A 118 -0.10 -10.25 20.25
C GLU A 118 -1.08 -11.42 20.36
N TRP A 119 -2.02 -11.53 19.40
CA TRP A 119 -3.02 -12.59 19.37
C TRP A 119 -2.47 -13.95 18.91
N ASP A 120 -1.31 -13.98 18.23
CA ASP A 120 -0.75 -15.23 17.71
C ASP A 120 0.07 -15.96 18.78
N ASN A 121 -0.62 -16.62 19.69
CA ASN A 121 0.00 -17.39 20.77
C ASN A 121 0.85 -18.56 20.28
N SER A 122 0.69 -19.03 19.03
CA SER A 122 1.51 -20.10 18.45
C SER A 122 2.98 -19.69 18.29
N ARG A 123 3.29 -18.40 18.38
CA ARG A 123 4.64 -17.84 18.25
C ARG A 123 5.41 -17.71 19.56
N GLY A 124 4.76 -17.97 20.70
CA GLY A 124 5.37 -17.70 21.99
C GLY A 124 5.80 -16.24 22.11
N GLU A 125 7.10 -15.99 22.32
CA GLU A 125 7.67 -14.64 22.43
C GLU A 125 8.00 -13.97 21.07
N PHE A 126 7.98 -14.74 19.96
CA PHE A 126 8.37 -14.27 18.62
C PHE A 126 7.21 -13.57 17.86
N LYS A 127 6.58 -12.59 18.50
CA LYS A 127 5.39 -11.89 17.97
C LYS A 127 5.72 -10.77 16.98
N HIS A 128 6.96 -10.29 16.94
CA HIS A 128 7.35 -9.20 16.04
C HIS A 128 7.38 -9.70 14.57
N PRO A 129 6.92 -8.89 13.60
CA PRO A 129 6.88 -9.25 12.17
C PRO A 129 8.19 -9.76 11.58
N ILE A 130 9.35 -9.31 12.08
CA ILE A 130 10.66 -9.77 11.60
C ILE A 130 10.83 -11.29 11.66
N PHE A 131 10.19 -11.96 12.62
CA PHE A 131 10.33 -13.39 12.77
C PHE A 131 9.61 -14.19 11.70
N TRP A 132 8.38 -13.81 11.32
CA TRP A 132 7.72 -14.47 10.19
C TRP A 132 8.40 -14.12 8.86
N ALA A 133 8.88 -12.89 8.70
CA ALA A 133 9.61 -12.49 7.51
C ALA A 133 10.94 -13.26 7.38
N SER A 134 11.63 -13.51 8.50
CA SER A 134 12.82 -14.37 8.53
C SER A 134 12.51 -15.80 8.08
N ILE A 135 11.40 -16.38 8.53
CA ILE A 135 10.98 -17.73 8.11
C ILE A 135 10.65 -17.76 6.61
N PHE A 136 9.92 -16.78 6.09
CA PHE A 136 9.67 -16.65 4.65
C PHE A 136 10.96 -16.50 3.87
N SER A 137 11.89 -15.63 4.32
CA SER A 137 13.18 -15.43 3.67
C SER A 137 13.97 -16.73 3.61
N LYS A 138 14.07 -17.44 4.74
CA LYS A 138 14.75 -18.74 4.79
C LYS A 138 14.11 -19.75 3.83
N SER A 139 12.79 -19.90 3.88
CA SER A 139 12.07 -20.86 3.05
C SER A 139 12.24 -20.56 1.55
N TYR A 140 12.03 -19.29 1.16
CA TYR A 140 12.15 -18.86 -0.22
C TYR A 140 13.57 -19.05 -0.77
N LYS A 141 14.61 -18.65 0.00
CA LYS A 141 16.02 -18.87 -0.37
C LYS A 141 16.35 -20.35 -0.55
N GLN A 142 15.89 -21.21 0.34
CA GLN A 142 16.16 -22.64 0.26
C GLN A 142 15.46 -23.31 -0.93
N GLU A 143 14.20 -22.96 -1.18
CA GLU A 143 13.40 -23.56 -2.25
C GLU A 143 13.92 -23.17 -3.63
N TYR A 144 14.23 -21.89 -3.83
CA TYR A 144 14.61 -21.35 -5.15
C TYR A 144 16.11 -21.08 -5.29
N LYS A 145 16.93 -21.41 -4.28
CA LYS A 145 18.39 -21.22 -4.27
C LYS A 145 18.80 -19.75 -4.46
N ILE A 146 18.04 -18.83 -3.88
CA ILE A 146 18.30 -17.39 -3.90
C ILE A 146 19.29 -17.04 -2.78
N SER A 147 20.31 -16.23 -3.08
CA SER A 147 21.28 -15.74 -2.09
C SER A 147 20.78 -14.49 -1.33
N ASP A 148 21.46 -14.14 -0.23
CA ASP A 148 21.17 -12.90 0.50
C ASP A 148 21.52 -11.67 -0.32
N GLU A 149 22.58 -11.73 -1.14
CA GLU A 149 22.98 -10.66 -2.06
C GLU A 149 21.93 -10.41 -3.13
N GLU A 150 21.30 -11.47 -3.64
CA GLU A 150 20.19 -11.33 -4.60
C GLU A 150 18.99 -10.66 -3.94
N LEU A 151 18.58 -11.06 -2.74
CA LEU A 151 17.49 -10.40 -2.01
C LEU A 151 17.83 -8.94 -1.65
N ALA A 152 19.10 -8.59 -1.45
CA ALA A 152 19.52 -7.23 -1.20
C ALA A 152 19.22 -6.30 -2.40
N ILE A 153 19.16 -6.82 -3.63
CA ILE A 153 18.81 -6.04 -4.83
C ILE A 153 17.41 -5.41 -4.71
N VAL A 154 16.46 -6.05 -4.05
CA VAL A 154 15.13 -5.47 -3.77
C VAL A 154 15.28 -4.14 -3.02
N SER A 155 16.07 -4.15 -1.94
CA SER A 155 16.33 -2.96 -1.14
C SER A 155 17.05 -1.88 -1.93
N VAL A 156 18.06 -2.25 -2.72
CA VAL A 156 18.82 -1.32 -3.59
C VAL A 156 17.87 -0.65 -4.58
N LYS A 157 17.05 -1.44 -5.31
CA LYS A 157 16.06 -0.96 -6.28
C LYS A 157 15.08 0.03 -5.62
N ASN A 158 14.45 -0.39 -4.53
CA ASN A 158 13.40 0.39 -3.91
C ASN A 158 13.94 1.69 -3.26
N HIS A 159 15.13 1.68 -2.66
CA HIS A 159 15.75 2.91 -2.19
C HIS A 159 16.16 3.86 -3.34
N LYS A 160 16.62 3.31 -4.47
CA LYS A 160 16.93 4.11 -5.66
C LYS A 160 15.66 4.80 -6.20
N GLN A 161 14.54 4.09 -6.29
CA GLN A 161 13.25 4.65 -6.70
C GLN A 161 12.70 5.66 -5.69
N ALA A 162 12.81 5.38 -4.38
CA ALA A 162 12.40 6.28 -3.31
C ALA A 162 13.10 7.64 -3.34
N LYS A 163 14.33 7.72 -3.88
CA LYS A 163 15.05 8.99 -4.06
C LYS A 163 14.24 9.99 -4.87
N GLU A 164 13.48 9.52 -5.85
CA GLU A 164 12.65 10.35 -6.73
C GLU A 164 11.26 10.67 -6.14
N ASN A 165 10.87 10.03 -5.02
CA ASN A 165 9.58 10.27 -4.38
C ASN A 165 9.66 11.43 -3.37
N PRO A 166 8.98 12.58 -3.59
CA PRO A 166 9.05 13.73 -2.68
C PRO A 166 8.57 13.40 -1.26
N ASN A 167 7.71 12.42 -1.09
CA ASN A 167 7.13 12.03 0.20
C ASN A 167 7.89 10.91 0.92
N ALA A 168 8.95 10.34 0.34
CA ALA A 168 9.69 9.25 0.97
C ALA A 168 10.39 9.69 2.26
N LEU A 169 10.40 8.81 3.26
CA LEU A 169 11.08 8.98 4.55
C LEU A 169 12.58 9.27 4.39
N SER A 170 13.21 8.75 3.36
CA SER A 170 14.64 8.92 3.11
C SER A 170 14.93 8.96 1.62
N LYS A 171 15.89 9.81 1.25
CA LYS A 171 16.44 9.90 -0.12
C LYS A 171 17.75 9.15 -0.27
N LYS A 172 18.19 8.45 0.76
CA LYS A 172 19.47 7.73 0.77
C LYS A 172 19.37 6.48 -0.11
N THR A 173 20.32 6.32 -1.01
CA THR A 173 20.51 5.10 -1.81
C THR A 173 21.56 4.21 -1.16
N TYR A 174 21.52 2.93 -1.47
CA TYR A 174 22.41 1.92 -0.91
C TYR A 174 22.93 0.99 -2.01
N THR A 175 24.10 0.41 -1.79
CA THR A 175 24.64 -0.70 -2.59
C THR A 175 24.24 -2.04 -1.98
N VAL A 176 24.45 -3.13 -2.71
CA VAL A 176 24.29 -4.49 -2.16
C VAL A 176 25.20 -4.68 -0.93
N GLU A 177 26.45 -4.17 -1.00
CA GLU A 177 27.40 -4.24 0.13
C GLU A 177 26.87 -3.50 1.36
N ASP A 178 26.28 -2.30 1.20
CA ASP A 178 25.65 -1.56 2.31
C ASP A 178 24.53 -2.37 2.96
N VAL A 179 23.69 -3.04 2.17
CA VAL A 179 22.62 -3.89 2.67
C VAL A 179 23.19 -5.07 3.44
N MET A 180 24.19 -5.75 2.86
CA MET A 180 24.84 -6.92 3.45
C MET A 180 25.60 -6.59 4.75
N ASN A 181 26.14 -5.39 4.87
CA ASN A 181 26.86 -4.92 6.06
C ASN A 181 25.92 -4.22 7.08
N SER A 182 24.62 -4.06 6.78
CA SER A 182 23.68 -3.46 7.73
C SER A 182 23.42 -4.37 8.93
N GLN A 183 22.93 -3.78 10.03
CA GLN A 183 22.69 -4.51 11.28
C GLN A 183 21.88 -5.79 11.06
N LYS A 184 22.41 -6.90 11.54
CA LYS A 184 21.70 -8.19 11.55
C LYS A 184 20.54 -8.15 12.56
N LEU A 185 19.34 -8.49 12.13
CA LEU A 185 18.14 -8.56 12.96
C LEU A 185 17.78 -10.02 13.31
N THR A 186 17.93 -10.91 12.32
CA THR A 186 17.79 -12.37 12.44
C THR A 186 18.84 -13.03 11.56
N ASP A 187 18.87 -14.36 11.51
CA ASP A 187 19.80 -15.08 10.62
C ASP A 187 19.54 -14.81 9.13
N ASP A 188 18.28 -14.52 8.77
CA ASP A 188 17.85 -14.37 7.38
C ASP A 188 17.43 -12.91 7.04
N LEU A 189 17.57 -11.97 7.98
CA LEU A 189 17.18 -10.58 7.76
C LEU A 189 18.17 -9.59 8.37
N LYS A 190 18.44 -8.53 7.61
CA LYS A 190 19.21 -7.36 8.02
C LYS A 190 18.33 -6.12 8.04
N LEU A 191 18.78 -5.06 8.69
CA LEU A 191 18.02 -3.82 8.88
C LEU A 191 17.52 -3.23 7.55
N LEU A 192 18.36 -3.21 6.52
CA LEU A 192 18.00 -2.65 5.22
C LEU A 192 17.13 -3.58 4.35
N ASN A 193 16.86 -4.83 4.78
CA ASN A 193 15.85 -5.69 4.18
C ASN A 193 14.43 -5.39 4.68
N CYS A 194 14.26 -4.45 5.61
CA CYS A 194 13.01 -4.19 6.29
C CYS A 194 12.51 -2.78 6.00
N SER A 195 11.21 -2.63 5.79
CA SER A 195 10.56 -1.33 5.77
C SER A 195 10.66 -0.67 7.14
N ARG A 196 10.64 0.66 7.15
CA ARG A 196 10.75 1.43 8.38
C ARG A 196 9.41 2.02 8.78
N PRO A 197 8.94 1.78 10.02
CA PRO A 197 7.82 2.53 10.59
C PRO A 197 8.10 4.02 10.55
N CYS A 198 7.08 4.80 10.22
CA CYS A 198 7.20 6.23 10.12
C CYS A 198 5.87 6.94 10.40
N THR A 199 5.96 8.20 10.76
CA THR A 199 4.82 9.11 10.80
C THR A 199 4.47 9.51 9.36
N GLY A 200 3.21 9.33 8.99
CA GLY A 200 2.74 9.69 7.65
C GLY A 200 1.24 9.64 7.52
N SER A 201 0.72 10.38 6.55
CA SER A 201 -0.70 10.40 6.24
C SER A 201 -0.95 10.60 4.75
N ALA A 202 -2.05 10.01 4.29
CA ALA A 202 -2.54 10.14 2.92
C ALA A 202 -4.07 10.21 2.94
N SER A 203 -4.65 11.01 2.05
CA SER A 203 -6.09 11.16 1.87
C SER A 203 -6.46 11.04 0.41
N ILE A 204 -7.58 10.38 0.13
CA ILE A 204 -8.12 10.18 -1.22
C ILE A 204 -9.62 10.42 -1.18
N LEU A 205 -10.15 11.07 -2.20
CA LEU A 205 -11.57 11.33 -2.37
C LEU A 205 -12.10 10.49 -3.53
N LEU A 206 -13.06 9.65 -3.24
CA LEU A 206 -13.74 8.80 -4.22
C LEU A 206 -15.14 9.32 -4.47
N ALA A 207 -15.63 9.17 -5.70
CA ALA A 207 -17.00 9.51 -6.03
C ALA A 207 -17.62 8.58 -7.07
N SER A 208 -18.96 8.63 -7.14
CA SER A 208 -19.75 8.00 -8.19
C SER A 208 -19.48 8.64 -9.55
N GLU A 209 -19.77 7.92 -10.64
CA GLU A 209 -19.61 8.41 -12.02
C GLU A 209 -20.37 9.71 -12.28
N GLU A 210 -21.50 9.90 -11.64
CA GLU A 210 -22.30 11.12 -11.79
C GLU A 210 -21.59 12.34 -11.17
N ILE A 211 -21.07 12.15 -9.97
CA ILE A 211 -20.41 13.24 -9.23
C ILE A 211 -19.04 13.55 -9.78
N ILE A 212 -18.24 12.55 -10.15
CA ILE A 212 -16.86 12.74 -10.59
C ILE A 212 -16.75 13.62 -11.84
N LYS A 213 -17.75 13.57 -12.74
CA LYS A 213 -17.82 14.36 -13.96
C LYS A 213 -17.91 15.87 -13.70
N LYS A 214 -18.27 16.28 -12.48
CA LYS A 214 -18.26 17.70 -12.08
C LYS A 214 -16.84 18.22 -11.82
N TYR A 215 -15.88 17.33 -11.54
CA TYR A 215 -14.57 17.67 -11.01
C TYR A 215 -13.42 17.31 -11.95
N THR A 216 -13.59 16.34 -12.85
CA THR A 216 -12.54 15.91 -13.78
C THR A 216 -13.10 15.29 -15.06
N ASP A 217 -12.45 15.58 -16.18
CA ASP A 217 -12.73 14.98 -17.49
C ASP A 217 -11.93 13.68 -17.72
N SER A 218 -10.97 13.38 -16.85
CA SER A 218 -10.07 12.23 -16.96
C SER A 218 -10.00 11.45 -15.64
N PRO A 219 -11.11 10.85 -15.19
CA PRO A 219 -11.17 10.12 -13.93
C PRO A 219 -10.33 8.85 -13.99
N ILE A 220 -9.77 8.47 -12.84
CA ILE A 220 -9.16 7.16 -12.64
C ILE A 220 -10.18 6.27 -11.94
N TRP A 221 -10.56 5.18 -12.60
CA TRP A 221 -11.58 4.26 -12.13
C TRP A 221 -11.00 3.11 -11.33
N ILE A 222 -11.68 2.68 -10.28
CA ILE A 222 -11.43 1.39 -9.61
C ILE A 222 -12.27 0.34 -10.34
N THR A 223 -11.65 -0.45 -11.17
CA THR A 223 -12.32 -1.44 -12.03
C THR A 223 -12.27 -2.85 -11.47
N GLY A 224 -11.29 -3.13 -10.60
CA GLY A 224 -11.14 -4.43 -9.99
C GLY A 224 -10.86 -4.38 -8.50
N ILE A 225 -11.52 -5.25 -7.75
CA ILE A 225 -11.31 -5.44 -6.31
C ILE A 225 -11.26 -6.94 -6.02
N GLY A 226 -10.23 -7.35 -5.29
CA GLY A 226 -10.12 -8.70 -4.77
C GLY A 226 -9.61 -8.70 -3.34
N GLN A 227 -10.26 -9.48 -2.48
CA GLN A 227 -9.89 -9.63 -1.10
C GLN A 227 -9.86 -11.11 -0.71
N LYS A 228 -8.92 -11.47 0.16
CA LYS A 228 -8.88 -12.80 0.75
C LYS A 228 -8.25 -12.74 2.13
N THR A 229 -8.97 -13.26 3.11
CA THR A 229 -8.43 -13.60 4.43
C THR A 229 -8.37 -15.12 4.54
N THR A 230 -7.22 -15.65 4.94
CA THR A 230 -6.99 -17.09 5.17
C THR A 230 -7.12 -17.40 6.65
N SER A 231 -6.08 -17.13 7.43
CA SER A 231 -6.07 -17.37 8.87
C SER A 231 -5.25 -16.27 9.57
N ALA A 232 -5.66 -15.87 10.75
CA ALA A 232 -4.87 -14.95 11.59
C ALA A 232 -3.61 -15.59 12.17
N GLY A 233 -3.57 -16.91 12.30
CA GLY A 233 -2.41 -17.64 12.85
C GLY A 233 -1.37 -17.96 11.77
N PHE A 234 -0.12 -17.56 11.99
CA PHE A 234 0.98 -17.82 11.07
C PHE A 234 1.19 -19.30 10.74
N THR A 235 1.04 -20.16 11.74
CA THR A 235 1.21 -21.62 11.60
C THR A 235 0.15 -22.29 10.72
N LYS A 236 -0.88 -21.57 10.33
CA LYS A 236 -1.92 -22.03 9.40
C LYS A 236 -1.59 -21.75 7.93
N ASN A 237 -0.48 -21.08 7.64
CA ASN A 237 -0.05 -20.87 6.27
C ASN A 237 0.28 -22.23 5.60
N VAL A 238 -0.28 -22.41 4.42
CA VAL A 238 -0.10 -23.65 3.62
C VAL A 238 1.30 -23.71 3.01
N SER A 239 1.88 -22.56 2.69
CA SER A 239 3.22 -22.42 2.12
C SER A 239 3.98 -21.31 2.82
N LEU A 240 5.30 -21.45 2.87
CA LEU A 240 6.24 -20.45 3.39
C LEU A 240 7.04 -19.77 2.26
N SER A 241 6.79 -20.15 1.00
CA SER A 241 7.44 -19.61 -0.21
C SER A 241 6.43 -18.98 -1.18
N SER A 242 5.13 -19.04 -0.88
CA SER A 242 4.07 -18.39 -1.67
C SER A 242 2.99 -17.79 -0.77
N MET A 243 2.22 -16.84 -1.33
CA MET A 243 1.20 -16.10 -0.59
C MET A 243 -0.20 -16.39 -1.14
N GLU A 244 -0.92 -17.36 -0.55
CA GLU A 244 -2.21 -17.83 -1.05
C GLU A 244 -3.29 -16.72 -1.01
N SER A 245 -3.32 -15.87 0.02
CA SER A 245 -4.26 -14.75 0.09
C SER A 245 -4.05 -13.77 -1.07
N THR A 246 -2.79 -13.47 -1.39
CA THR A 246 -2.40 -12.61 -2.52
C THR A 246 -2.84 -13.19 -3.86
N LYS A 247 -2.58 -14.49 -4.07
CA LYS A 247 -2.98 -15.20 -5.29
C LYS A 247 -4.49 -15.15 -5.53
N ILE A 248 -5.28 -15.44 -4.49
CA ILE A 248 -6.75 -15.44 -4.61
C ILE A 248 -7.28 -14.03 -4.78
N ALA A 249 -6.78 -13.05 -4.02
CA ALA A 249 -7.18 -11.65 -4.14
C ALA A 249 -6.84 -11.10 -5.52
N GLY A 250 -5.62 -11.34 -6.03
CA GLY A 250 -5.19 -10.93 -7.35
C GLY A 250 -6.08 -11.49 -8.46
N LYS A 251 -6.34 -12.81 -8.43
CA LYS A 251 -7.24 -13.45 -9.40
C LYS A 251 -8.65 -12.86 -9.38
N SER A 252 -9.17 -12.54 -8.19
CA SER A 252 -10.51 -11.95 -8.05
C SER A 252 -10.56 -10.52 -8.60
N ALA A 253 -9.55 -9.69 -8.30
CA ALA A 253 -9.47 -8.31 -8.80
C ALA A 253 -9.34 -8.26 -10.31
N LEU A 254 -8.44 -9.05 -10.90
CA LEU A 254 -8.25 -9.15 -12.35
C LEU A 254 -9.50 -9.64 -13.05
N LYS A 255 -10.19 -10.65 -12.49
CA LYS A 255 -11.46 -11.13 -13.04
C LYS A 255 -12.54 -10.03 -13.02
N MET A 256 -12.65 -9.26 -11.95
CA MET A 256 -13.63 -8.16 -11.85
C MET A 256 -13.32 -7.06 -12.88
N ALA A 257 -12.03 -6.72 -13.06
CA ALA A 257 -11.56 -5.75 -14.04
C ALA A 257 -11.61 -6.26 -15.49
N ASN A 258 -11.82 -7.55 -15.71
CA ASN A 258 -11.72 -8.21 -17.01
C ASN A 258 -10.34 -8.07 -17.66
N HIS A 259 -9.28 -8.19 -16.85
CA HIS A 259 -7.88 -8.12 -17.28
C HIS A 259 -7.10 -9.40 -16.95
N ASN A 260 -6.01 -9.58 -17.70
CA ASN A 260 -4.93 -10.50 -17.36
C ASN A 260 -3.79 -9.74 -16.69
N ILE A 261 -2.96 -10.43 -15.92
CA ILE A 261 -1.81 -9.81 -15.23
C ILE A 261 -0.81 -9.17 -16.20
N SER A 262 -0.67 -9.69 -17.40
CA SER A 262 0.20 -9.15 -18.46
C SER A 262 -0.26 -7.80 -19.04
N GLU A 263 -1.47 -7.35 -18.72
CA GLU A 263 -2.02 -6.07 -19.13
C GLU A 263 -1.85 -4.98 -18.04
N ILE A 264 -1.18 -5.32 -16.93
CA ILE A 264 -0.84 -4.36 -15.88
C ILE A 264 0.45 -3.64 -16.24
N ASP A 265 0.37 -2.34 -16.46
CA ASP A 265 1.50 -1.49 -16.85
C ASP A 265 2.35 -1.05 -15.66
N VAL A 266 1.73 -0.87 -14.47
CA VAL A 266 2.39 -0.40 -13.26
C VAL A 266 1.77 -1.01 -12.01
N ALA A 267 2.57 -1.36 -11.01
CA ALA A 267 2.07 -1.93 -9.78
C ALA A 267 2.80 -1.42 -8.54
N GLU A 268 2.05 -1.14 -7.49
CA GLU A 268 2.53 -0.96 -6.11
C GLU A 268 2.21 -2.22 -5.32
N VAL A 269 3.25 -2.89 -4.81
CA VAL A 269 3.13 -4.12 -4.02
C VAL A 269 3.71 -3.94 -2.62
N HIS A 270 3.26 -4.77 -1.68
CA HIS A 270 3.54 -4.62 -0.25
C HIS A 270 4.89 -5.24 0.16
N ASP A 271 5.98 -4.60 -0.16
CA ASP A 271 7.36 -5.00 0.17
C ASP A 271 7.77 -4.60 1.60
N ALA A 272 7.01 -4.99 2.61
CA ALA A 272 7.40 -4.71 4.00
C ALA A 272 8.77 -5.31 4.36
N PHE A 273 9.17 -6.36 3.68
CA PHE A 273 10.48 -7.02 3.74
C PHE A 273 10.93 -7.40 2.33
N SER A 274 12.24 -7.44 2.09
CA SER A 274 12.80 -7.69 0.75
C SER A 274 12.26 -8.98 0.10
N VAL A 275 12.10 -10.04 0.86
CA VAL A 275 11.54 -11.31 0.36
C VAL A 275 10.08 -11.21 -0.09
N CYS A 276 9.32 -10.24 0.43
CA CYS A 276 7.91 -10.12 0.09
C CYS A 276 7.69 -9.70 -1.37
N GLU A 277 8.54 -8.84 -1.93
CA GLU A 277 8.36 -8.37 -3.30
C GLU A 277 8.38 -9.52 -4.33
N PRO A 278 9.43 -10.38 -4.41
CA PRO A 278 9.41 -11.49 -5.36
C PRO A 278 8.27 -12.48 -5.10
N MET A 279 7.99 -12.83 -3.83
CA MET A 279 6.88 -13.73 -3.49
C MET A 279 5.52 -13.18 -3.92
N ILE A 280 5.30 -11.87 -3.81
CA ILE A 280 4.07 -11.21 -4.26
C ILE A 280 3.97 -11.22 -5.78
N LEU A 281 5.05 -10.89 -6.50
CA LEU A 281 5.07 -10.90 -7.97
C LEU A 281 4.73 -12.29 -8.53
N GLU A 282 5.27 -13.33 -7.94
CA GLU A 282 4.98 -14.73 -8.27
C GLU A 282 3.52 -15.10 -7.92
N SER A 283 3.06 -14.72 -6.74
CA SER A 283 1.70 -15.03 -6.27
C SER A 283 0.62 -14.31 -7.10
N LEU A 284 0.89 -13.09 -7.58
CA LEU A 284 0.03 -12.36 -8.50
C LEU A 284 0.09 -12.90 -9.93
N GLY A 285 1.17 -13.61 -10.29
CA GLY A 285 1.37 -14.19 -11.61
C GLY A 285 2.13 -13.32 -12.61
N PHE A 286 2.85 -12.27 -12.15
CA PHE A 286 3.78 -11.51 -13.00
C PHE A 286 4.92 -12.38 -13.51
N THR A 287 5.33 -13.36 -12.71
CA THR A 287 6.35 -14.37 -13.03
C THR A 287 5.91 -15.74 -12.53
N LYS A 288 6.60 -16.78 -12.97
CA LYS A 288 6.43 -18.12 -12.38
C LYS A 288 7.09 -18.20 -10.99
N PRO A 289 6.71 -19.18 -10.16
CA PRO A 289 7.40 -19.44 -8.91
C PRO A 289 8.91 -19.63 -9.10
N GLY A 290 9.70 -18.91 -8.31
CA GLY A 290 11.17 -18.89 -8.37
C GLY A 290 11.76 -17.90 -9.38
N GLU A 291 10.98 -17.25 -10.23
CA GLU A 291 11.46 -16.28 -11.23
C GLU A 291 11.29 -14.81 -10.79
N GLY A 292 10.73 -14.55 -9.62
CA GLY A 292 10.47 -13.19 -9.12
C GLY A 292 11.73 -12.35 -9.00
N MET A 293 12.83 -12.94 -8.54
CA MET A 293 14.10 -12.23 -8.44
C MET A 293 14.71 -11.88 -9.81
N ASP A 294 14.52 -12.68 -10.85
CA ASP A 294 15.02 -12.37 -12.18
C ASP A 294 14.32 -11.13 -12.76
N MET A 295 13.01 -11.01 -12.55
CA MET A 295 12.26 -9.79 -12.90
C MET A 295 12.81 -8.58 -12.14
N ILE A 296 13.02 -8.68 -10.83
CA ILE A 296 13.52 -7.58 -10.00
C ILE A 296 14.92 -7.13 -10.43
N LYS A 297 15.83 -8.06 -10.71
CA LYS A 297 17.16 -7.76 -11.26
C LYS A 297 17.07 -6.96 -12.55
N LYS A 298 16.25 -7.41 -13.50
CA LYS A 298 16.02 -6.73 -14.76
C LYS A 298 15.47 -5.31 -14.57
N LEU A 299 14.48 -5.14 -13.70
CA LEU A 299 13.92 -3.82 -13.39
C LEU A 299 14.95 -2.88 -12.78
N ASN A 300 15.82 -3.38 -11.90
CA ASN A 300 16.91 -2.60 -11.30
C ASN A 300 17.96 -2.17 -12.33
N GLU A 301 18.39 -3.08 -13.22
CA GLU A 301 19.37 -2.82 -14.28
C GLU A 301 18.86 -1.79 -15.29
N THR A 302 17.60 -1.91 -15.70
CA THR A 302 16.98 -1.02 -16.69
C THR A 302 16.44 0.28 -16.09
N ASN A 303 16.50 0.43 -14.76
CA ASN A 303 15.88 1.53 -14.03
C ASN A 303 14.38 1.71 -14.38
N ASN A 304 13.67 0.59 -14.50
CA ASN A 304 12.26 0.58 -14.86
C ASN A 304 11.38 0.75 -13.61
N PHE A 305 10.41 1.65 -13.67
CA PHE A 305 9.49 1.98 -12.57
C PHE A 305 8.18 1.18 -12.58
N MET A 306 8.08 0.10 -13.32
CA MET A 306 6.87 -0.72 -13.40
C MET A 306 6.42 -1.26 -12.02
N ILE A 307 7.37 -1.68 -11.19
CA ILE A 307 7.08 -2.23 -9.84
C ILE A 307 7.61 -1.30 -8.77
N ASN A 308 6.72 -0.89 -7.86
CA ASN A 308 7.00 -0.02 -6.72
C ASN A 308 7.63 1.35 -7.12
N PRO A 309 7.04 2.08 -8.09
CA PRO A 309 7.61 3.32 -8.61
C PRO A 309 7.93 4.36 -7.54
N ARG A 310 7.14 4.43 -6.45
CA ARG A 310 7.41 5.33 -5.33
C ARG A 310 8.56 4.87 -4.41
N GLY A 311 9.14 3.68 -4.66
CA GLY A 311 10.22 3.08 -3.87
C GLY A 311 9.74 2.04 -2.85
N GLY A 312 8.52 1.53 -3.03
CA GLY A 312 7.91 0.55 -2.13
C GLY A 312 7.84 1.03 -0.69
N LEU A 313 7.62 0.11 0.23
CA LEU A 313 7.61 0.36 1.67
C LEU A 313 9.03 0.42 2.24
N ILE A 314 9.93 -0.40 1.69
CA ILE A 314 11.35 -0.44 2.11
C ILE A 314 12.02 0.91 1.89
N GLY A 315 11.90 1.50 0.71
CA GLY A 315 12.52 2.78 0.37
C GLY A 315 11.77 3.98 0.95
N SER A 316 10.44 4.01 0.77
CA SER A 316 9.62 5.18 1.11
C SER A 316 9.21 5.26 2.57
N GLY A 317 9.19 4.14 3.30
CA GLY A 317 8.63 4.07 4.65
C GLY A 317 7.23 3.45 4.68
N HIS A 318 6.81 3.03 5.88
CA HIS A 318 5.60 2.25 6.08
C HIS A 318 4.72 2.81 7.21
N PRO A 319 3.96 3.90 6.97
CA PRO A 319 2.90 4.36 7.89
C PRO A 319 1.67 3.46 7.69
N LEU A 320 1.50 2.42 8.52
CA LEU A 320 0.58 1.29 8.31
C LEU A 320 -0.80 1.70 7.77
N GLY A 321 -1.51 2.56 8.51
CA GLY A 321 -2.85 3.02 8.14
C GLY A 321 -2.92 3.84 6.85
N ALA A 322 -1.81 4.50 6.46
CA ALA A 322 -1.76 5.33 5.25
C ALA A 322 -1.18 4.58 4.03
N THR A 323 -0.55 3.42 4.23
CA THR A 323 0.22 2.74 3.18
C THR A 323 -0.63 2.43 1.95
N GLY A 324 -1.76 1.73 2.10
CA GLY A 324 -2.59 1.36 0.97
C GLY A 324 -3.18 2.55 0.22
N ILE A 325 -3.48 3.65 0.93
CA ILE A 325 -3.94 4.89 0.31
C ILE A 325 -2.80 5.52 -0.50
N SER A 326 -1.60 5.62 0.06
CA SER A 326 -0.45 6.20 -0.63
C SER A 326 0.00 5.40 -1.85
N GLN A 327 -0.11 4.06 -1.80
CA GLN A 327 0.09 3.20 -2.97
C GLN A 327 -0.95 3.47 -4.05
N THR A 328 -2.22 3.60 -3.68
CA THR A 328 -3.31 3.93 -4.62
C THR A 328 -3.13 5.32 -5.25
N ILE A 329 -2.65 6.29 -4.47
CA ILE A 329 -2.32 7.62 -4.98
C ILE A 329 -1.18 7.56 -6.01
N GLU A 330 -0.12 6.78 -5.75
CA GLU A 330 0.97 6.62 -6.72
C GLU A 330 0.45 6.06 -8.04
N ILE A 331 -0.35 4.99 -7.99
CA ILE A 331 -0.94 4.42 -9.21
C ILE A 331 -1.82 5.45 -9.93
N ALA A 332 -2.63 6.22 -9.20
CA ALA A 332 -3.42 7.29 -9.82
C ALA A 332 -2.53 8.35 -10.51
N GLN A 333 -1.42 8.76 -9.88
CA GLN A 333 -0.46 9.70 -10.47
C GLN A 333 0.19 9.13 -11.73
N GLN A 334 0.55 7.86 -11.73
CA GLN A 334 1.09 7.16 -12.90
C GLN A 334 0.11 7.19 -14.07
N LEU A 335 -1.16 6.81 -13.83
CA LEU A 335 -2.20 6.79 -14.85
C LEU A 335 -2.58 8.20 -15.35
N GLN A 336 -2.42 9.22 -14.53
CA GLN A 336 -2.61 10.62 -14.90
C GLN A 336 -1.40 11.26 -15.59
N ASN A 337 -0.27 10.55 -15.70
CA ASN A 337 1.02 11.08 -16.18
C ASN A 337 1.53 12.27 -15.34
N THR A 338 1.36 12.21 -14.03
CA THR A 338 1.78 13.23 -13.06
C THR A 338 2.78 12.75 -12.02
N ALA A 339 3.37 11.55 -12.22
CA ALA A 339 4.33 10.96 -11.29
C ALA A 339 5.75 11.51 -11.41
N GLU A 340 5.96 12.53 -12.24
CA GLU A 340 7.27 13.21 -12.44
C GLU A 340 8.39 12.24 -12.82
N ASN A 341 9.53 12.28 -12.12
CA ASN A 341 10.70 11.43 -12.38
C ASN A 341 10.44 9.93 -12.16
N ARG A 342 9.30 9.54 -11.57
CA ARG A 342 8.90 8.14 -11.35
C ARG A 342 7.98 7.61 -12.44
N GLN A 343 7.68 8.42 -13.45
CA GLN A 343 6.68 8.11 -14.46
C GLN A 343 7.08 6.88 -15.30
N THR A 344 6.18 5.90 -15.38
CA THR A 344 6.24 4.79 -16.33
C THR A 344 5.72 5.25 -17.69
N ASP A 345 6.17 4.64 -18.77
CA ASP A 345 5.78 5.02 -20.13
C ASP A 345 4.29 4.77 -20.38
N ASN A 346 3.50 5.85 -20.43
CA ASN A 346 2.10 5.91 -20.83
C ASN A 346 1.20 4.76 -20.26
N PRO A 347 1.20 4.52 -18.94
CA PRO A 347 0.43 3.44 -18.34
C PRO A 347 -1.08 3.71 -18.46
N LYS A 348 -1.85 2.65 -18.67
CA LYS A 348 -3.32 2.68 -18.76
C LYS A 348 -3.97 1.90 -17.64
N THR A 349 -3.29 0.85 -17.16
CA THR A 349 -3.79 -0.05 -16.15
C THR A 349 -2.78 -0.19 -15.02
N GLY A 350 -3.23 0.01 -13.80
CA GLY A 350 -2.40 -0.09 -12.61
C GLY A 350 -2.96 -1.04 -11.57
N LEU A 351 -2.07 -1.63 -10.77
CA LEU A 351 -2.42 -2.55 -9.71
C LEU A 351 -1.87 -2.09 -8.36
N VAL A 352 -2.69 -2.17 -7.31
CA VAL A 352 -2.27 -2.00 -5.92
C VAL A 352 -2.45 -3.32 -5.19
N HIS A 353 -1.40 -3.82 -4.55
CA HIS A 353 -1.48 -4.94 -3.62
C HIS A 353 -1.08 -4.51 -2.22
N ASN A 354 -1.91 -4.84 -1.26
CA ASN A 354 -1.61 -4.65 0.15
C ASN A 354 -1.95 -5.92 0.94
N MET A 355 -1.23 -6.15 2.05
CA MET A 355 -1.43 -7.32 2.90
C MET A 355 -1.20 -6.98 4.36
N SER A 356 -1.66 -7.85 5.25
CA SER A 356 -1.39 -7.79 6.68
C SER A 356 -0.96 -9.14 7.25
N ALA A 357 -0.26 -9.08 8.38
CA ALA A 357 0.04 -10.20 9.26
C ALA A 357 0.55 -11.46 8.52
N ALA A 358 1.70 -11.37 7.87
CA ALA A 358 2.32 -12.50 7.15
C ALA A 358 1.46 -13.03 5.98
N ALA A 359 0.86 -12.12 5.22
CA ALA A 359 -0.06 -12.44 4.11
C ALA A 359 -1.26 -13.30 4.52
N THR A 360 -1.71 -13.18 5.77
CA THR A 360 -2.96 -13.83 6.21
C THR A 360 -4.20 -13.15 5.63
N SER A 361 -4.09 -11.88 5.26
CA SER A 361 -5.11 -11.12 4.53
C SER A 361 -4.46 -10.27 3.45
N SER A 362 -5.02 -10.27 2.26
CA SER A 362 -4.57 -9.44 1.13
C SER A 362 -5.75 -8.76 0.44
N THR A 363 -5.50 -7.54 -0.04
CA THR A 363 -6.39 -6.77 -0.90
C THR A 363 -5.65 -6.36 -2.16
N VAL A 364 -6.29 -6.53 -3.30
CA VAL A 364 -5.81 -6.08 -4.60
C VAL A 364 -6.83 -5.16 -5.23
N LEU A 365 -6.37 -4.01 -5.72
CA LEU A 365 -7.16 -3.08 -6.52
C LEU A 365 -6.59 -3.03 -7.94
N VAL A 366 -7.46 -2.93 -8.94
CA VAL A 366 -7.09 -2.60 -10.33
C VAL A 366 -7.69 -1.24 -10.64
N LEU A 367 -6.85 -0.36 -11.19
CA LEU A 367 -7.22 1.01 -11.55
C LEU A 367 -6.98 1.23 -13.05
N GLU A 368 -7.85 2.01 -13.68
CA GLU A 368 -7.78 2.34 -15.11
C GLU A 368 -8.09 3.82 -15.34
N LYS A 369 -7.50 4.33 -16.42
CA LYS A 369 -7.76 5.67 -16.94
C LYS A 369 -8.95 5.68 -17.88
#